data_f97433a1062cd2d83f095a276072f97f
#
_entry.id   f97433a1062cd2d83f095a276072f97f
#
_cell.length_a   1.000
_cell.length_b   1.000
_cell.length_c   1.000
_cell.angle_alpha   90.00
_cell.angle_beta   90.00
_cell.angle_gamma   90.00
#
_symmetry.space_group_name_H-M   'P 1'
#
loop_
_entity.id
_entity.type
_entity.pdbx_description
1 polymer ?
#
loop_
_entity_poly.entity_id
_entity_poly.type
_entity_poly.pdbx_seq_one_letter_code
_entity_poly.pdbx_strand_id
1 'polypeptide(L)'
;MIELRKITQENLRKVLDLKVASGQDGYVDSNIYRLAWAYVKETNNEKSPLVFAIYHHDKVVGLVDMGFFELSEADFLFEEFGDKATYGINHFMIEHKYQGKGFGKQAMQKVIEFLHTFPQGKADAIYLSYWKTNEAARGLFASVGFVETGEIWDGQTGESWDLEREDIERAEVGARLGL
;
A
#
# COMPACT_ATOMS: atom_id res chain seq x y z
N MET A 1 -19.26 9.54 -0.66
CA MET A 1 -18.44 9.25 0.53
C MET A 1 -17.60 8.02 0.22
N ILE A 2 -16.33 8.01 0.60
CA ILE A 2 -15.43 6.85 0.48
C ILE A 2 -15.51 6.01 1.76
N GLU A 3 -15.55 4.69 1.60
CA GLU A 3 -15.61 3.71 2.69
C GLU A 3 -14.69 2.53 2.41
N LEU A 4 -14.14 1.93 3.48
CA LEU A 4 -13.42 0.66 3.42
C LEU A 4 -14.38 -0.45 3.86
N ARG A 5 -14.61 -1.44 3.00
CA ARG A 5 -15.49 -2.58 3.29
C ARG A 5 -14.72 -3.90 3.13
N LYS A 6 -14.98 -4.86 3.99
CA LYS A 6 -14.38 -6.21 3.90
C LYS A 6 -14.69 -6.86 2.55
N ILE A 7 -13.77 -7.71 2.10
CA ILE A 7 -14.02 -8.56 0.94
C ILE A 7 -15.02 -9.65 1.35
N THR A 8 -16.07 -9.81 0.56
CA THR A 8 -17.15 -10.79 0.77
C THR A 8 -17.46 -11.52 -0.53
N GLN A 9 -18.22 -12.59 -0.46
CA GLN A 9 -18.70 -13.30 -1.65
C GLN A 9 -19.44 -12.38 -2.64
N GLU A 10 -20.15 -11.37 -2.13
CA GLU A 10 -20.95 -10.43 -2.95
C GLU A 10 -20.10 -9.42 -3.73
N ASN A 11 -18.94 -9.03 -3.19
CA ASN A 11 -18.09 -8.02 -3.82
C ASN A 11 -16.82 -8.59 -4.45
N LEU A 12 -16.45 -9.85 -4.16
CA LEU A 12 -15.21 -10.48 -4.62
C LEU A 12 -15.01 -10.32 -6.14
N ARG A 13 -16.01 -10.68 -6.94
CA ARG A 13 -15.88 -10.58 -8.40
C ARG A 13 -15.64 -9.15 -8.84
N LYS A 14 -16.33 -8.17 -8.25
CA LYS A 14 -16.13 -6.75 -8.57
C LYS A 14 -14.73 -6.27 -8.24
N VAL A 15 -14.15 -6.77 -7.14
CA VAL A 15 -12.77 -6.47 -6.75
C VAL A 15 -11.76 -7.10 -7.72
N LEU A 16 -12.00 -8.33 -8.16
CA LEU A 16 -11.13 -9.02 -9.11
C LEU A 16 -11.14 -8.37 -10.50
N ASP A 17 -12.27 -7.79 -10.90
CA ASP A 17 -12.48 -7.13 -12.20
C ASP A 17 -11.87 -5.71 -12.26
N LEU A 18 -11.44 -5.12 -11.13
CA LEU A 18 -10.81 -3.80 -11.10
C LEU A 18 -9.51 -3.78 -11.93
N LYS A 19 -9.31 -2.69 -12.66
CA LYS A 19 -8.12 -2.48 -13.50
C LYS A 19 -7.55 -1.08 -13.29
N VAL A 20 -6.23 -0.98 -13.28
CA VAL A 20 -5.53 0.31 -13.34
C VAL A 20 -5.55 0.86 -14.76
N ALA A 21 -5.09 2.10 -14.94
CA ALA A 21 -4.95 2.68 -16.28
C ALA A 21 -3.85 1.99 -17.07
N SER A 22 -3.97 2.01 -18.40
CA SER A 22 -2.92 1.51 -19.30
C SER A 22 -1.57 2.17 -18.95
N GLY A 23 -0.53 1.35 -18.83
CA GLY A 23 0.80 1.78 -18.40
C GLY A 23 1.02 1.80 -16.89
N GLN A 24 0.01 1.46 -16.08
CA GLN A 24 0.15 1.30 -14.62
C GLN A 24 0.18 -0.18 -14.19
N ASP A 25 0.01 -1.12 -15.12
CA ASP A 25 -0.04 -2.56 -14.81
C ASP A 25 1.25 -3.09 -14.18
N GLY A 26 2.39 -2.43 -14.44
CA GLY A 26 3.68 -2.76 -13.82
C GLY A 26 3.89 -2.15 -12.42
N TYR A 27 3.02 -1.26 -11.96
CA TYR A 27 3.17 -0.58 -10.67
C TYR A 27 2.47 -1.27 -9.51
N VAL A 28 1.59 -2.21 -9.79
CA VAL A 28 0.81 -2.92 -8.77
C VAL A 28 0.64 -4.38 -9.17
N ASP A 29 0.64 -5.24 -8.17
CA ASP A 29 0.27 -6.65 -8.33
C ASP A 29 -1.18 -6.80 -8.78
N SER A 30 -1.52 -7.95 -9.37
CA SER A 30 -2.92 -8.26 -9.64
C SER A 30 -3.72 -8.44 -8.34
N ASN A 31 -4.98 -8.03 -8.33
CA ASN A 31 -5.85 -8.21 -7.16
C ASN A 31 -6.02 -9.69 -6.79
N ILE A 32 -5.96 -10.60 -7.77
CA ILE A 32 -5.99 -12.05 -7.53
C ILE A 32 -4.77 -12.47 -6.69
N TYR A 33 -3.57 -12.03 -7.08
CA TYR A 33 -2.34 -12.36 -6.36
C TYR A 33 -2.40 -11.83 -4.92
N ARG A 34 -2.81 -10.58 -4.72
CA ARG A 34 -2.89 -9.99 -3.38
C ARG A 34 -3.87 -10.72 -2.47
N LEU A 35 -5.04 -11.13 -2.98
CA LEU A 35 -6.02 -11.91 -2.21
C LEU A 35 -5.54 -13.33 -1.92
N ALA A 36 -4.87 -13.98 -2.88
CA ALA A 36 -4.26 -15.29 -2.66
C ALA A 36 -3.13 -15.22 -1.61
N TRP A 37 -2.30 -14.18 -1.66
CA TRP A 37 -1.24 -13.94 -0.69
C TRP A 37 -1.80 -13.71 0.72
N ALA A 38 -2.85 -12.92 0.85
CA ALA A 38 -3.54 -12.70 2.12
C ALA A 38 -4.08 -14.01 2.71
N TYR A 39 -4.66 -14.88 1.88
CA TYR A 39 -5.11 -16.22 2.29
C TYR A 39 -3.95 -17.08 2.80
N VAL A 40 -2.80 -17.09 2.10
CA VAL A 40 -1.62 -17.86 2.51
C VAL A 40 -1.09 -17.39 3.87
N LYS A 41 -0.99 -16.07 4.09
CA LYS A 41 -0.56 -15.53 5.38
C LYS A 41 -1.52 -15.91 6.52
N GLU A 42 -2.81 -15.81 6.30
CA GLU A 42 -3.82 -16.20 7.28
C GLU A 42 -3.75 -17.70 7.63
N THR A 43 -3.58 -18.57 6.62
CA THR A 43 -3.50 -20.03 6.83
C THR A 43 -2.21 -20.46 7.49
N ASN A 44 -1.13 -19.69 7.38
CA ASN A 44 0.15 -19.94 8.04
C ASN A 44 0.24 -19.36 9.47
N ASN A 45 -0.88 -18.90 10.04
CA ASN A 45 -0.95 -18.23 11.34
C ASN A 45 -0.06 -16.97 11.46
N GLU A 46 0.26 -16.35 10.34
CA GLU A 46 0.84 -15.01 10.33
C GLU A 46 -0.23 -13.96 10.67
N LYS A 47 0.17 -12.76 11.11
CA LYS A 47 -0.81 -11.68 11.29
C LYS A 47 -1.57 -11.47 9.99
N SER A 48 -2.89 -11.65 10.04
CA SER A 48 -3.75 -11.57 8.85
C SER A 48 -3.65 -10.21 8.19
N PRO A 49 -3.40 -10.14 6.87
CA PRO A 49 -3.43 -8.87 6.16
C PRO A 49 -4.79 -8.17 6.28
N LEU A 50 -4.77 -6.86 6.35
CA LEU A 50 -5.96 -6.01 6.39
C LEU A 50 -6.35 -5.63 4.97
N VAL A 51 -7.15 -6.47 4.31
CA VAL A 51 -7.54 -6.28 2.91
C VAL A 51 -8.97 -5.76 2.82
N PHE A 52 -9.15 -4.60 2.15
CA PHE A 52 -10.44 -3.95 2.00
C PHE A 52 -10.72 -3.52 0.57
N ALA A 53 -11.96 -3.71 0.14
CA ALA A 53 -12.50 -3.03 -1.03
C ALA A 53 -12.76 -1.56 -0.69
N ILE A 54 -12.33 -0.66 -1.56
CA ILE A 54 -12.60 0.76 -1.47
C ILE A 54 -13.91 1.04 -2.21
N TYR A 55 -14.86 1.64 -1.51
CA TYR A 55 -16.17 1.97 -2.05
C TYR A 55 -16.36 3.47 -2.17
N HIS A 56 -17.03 3.88 -3.23
CA HIS A 56 -17.67 5.19 -3.32
C HIS A 56 -19.18 4.98 -3.45
N HIS A 57 -19.93 5.28 -2.40
CA HIS A 57 -21.32 4.84 -2.22
C HIS A 57 -21.42 3.32 -2.36
N ASP A 58 -22.20 2.80 -3.32
CA ASP A 58 -22.39 1.36 -3.55
C ASP A 58 -21.49 0.76 -4.65
N LYS A 59 -20.52 1.53 -5.13
CA LYS A 59 -19.60 1.10 -6.18
C LYS A 59 -18.24 0.76 -5.61
N VAL A 60 -17.70 -0.40 -5.95
CA VAL A 60 -16.30 -0.75 -5.74
C VAL A 60 -15.47 0.10 -6.67
N VAL A 61 -14.53 0.86 -6.13
CA VAL A 61 -13.67 1.79 -6.88
C VAL A 61 -12.18 1.50 -6.72
N GLY A 62 -11.81 0.58 -5.82
CA GLY A 62 -10.41 0.23 -5.60
C GLY A 62 -10.24 -0.90 -4.58
N LEU A 63 -8.97 -1.23 -4.32
CA LEU A 63 -8.51 -2.22 -3.35
C LEU A 63 -7.34 -1.63 -2.56
N VAL A 64 -7.28 -1.96 -1.27
CA VAL A 64 -6.12 -1.73 -0.41
C VAL A 64 -5.78 -2.99 0.37
N ASP A 65 -4.48 -3.28 0.49
CA ASP A 65 -3.92 -4.33 1.34
C ASP A 65 -2.86 -3.72 2.26
N MET A 66 -3.02 -3.97 3.55
CA MET A 66 -2.16 -3.45 4.61
C MET A 66 -1.73 -4.58 5.53
N GLY A 67 -0.58 -4.41 6.17
CA GLY A 67 -0.10 -5.33 7.19
C GLY A 67 0.46 -4.59 8.39
N PHE A 68 0.55 -5.29 9.52
CA PHE A 68 1.23 -4.82 10.72
C PHE A 68 2.56 -5.55 10.86
N PHE A 69 3.64 -4.81 11.13
CA PHE A 69 4.98 -5.32 11.24
C PHE A 69 5.60 -4.85 12.57
N GLU A 70 6.11 -5.80 13.35
CA GLU A 70 7.02 -5.51 14.45
C GLU A 70 8.44 -5.50 13.87
N LEU A 71 9.14 -4.40 14.08
CA LEU A 71 10.46 -4.20 13.50
C LEU A 71 11.50 -4.76 14.46
N SER A 72 12.46 -5.49 13.93
CA SER A 72 13.60 -6.02 14.68
C SER A 72 14.83 -5.14 14.49
N GLU A 73 15.84 -5.31 15.36
CA GLU A 73 17.13 -4.61 15.21
C GLU A 73 17.86 -4.93 13.89
N ALA A 74 17.39 -5.95 13.15
CA ALA A 74 17.92 -6.31 11.83
C ALA A 74 17.22 -5.57 10.67
N ASP A 75 16.13 -4.87 10.94
CA ASP A 75 15.37 -4.10 9.93
C ASP A 75 16.00 -2.71 9.77
N PHE A 76 17.19 -2.65 9.17
CA PHE A 76 17.97 -1.42 8.95
C PHE A 76 17.20 -0.28 8.27
N LEU A 77 16.14 -0.60 7.55
CA LEU A 77 15.30 0.35 6.81
C LEU A 77 14.59 1.36 7.72
N PHE A 78 14.51 1.09 9.02
CA PHE A 78 13.73 1.89 9.97
C PHE A 78 14.56 2.44 11.13
N GLU A 79 15.87 2.15 11.14
CA GLU A 79 16.78 2.53 12.22
C GLU A 79 16.89 4.05 12.38
N GLU A 80 16.84 4.80 11.28
CA GLU A 80 16.89 6.26 11.27
C GLU A 80 15.74 6.92 12.05
N PHE A 81 14.55 6.29 12.03
CA PHE A 81 13.35 6.83 12.68
C PHE A 81 13.10 6.26 14.06
N GLY A 82 13.80 5.18 14.46
CA GLY A 82 13.64 4.53 15.75
C GLY A 82 12.27 3.88 15.97
N ASP A 83 11.54 3.61 14.89
CA ASP A 83 10.23 2.96 14.94
C ASP A 83 10.38 1.49 15.38
N LYS A 84 9.44 1.01 16.22
CA LYS A 84 9.43 -0.37 16.75
C LYS A 84 8.34 -1.22 16.11
N ALA A 85 7.28 -0.59 15.66
CA ALA A 85 6.19 -1.24 14.94
C ALA A 85 5.59 -0.30 13.89
N THR A 86 5.17 -0.85 12.76
CA THR A 86 4.63 -0.08 11.65
C THR A 86 3.44 -0.78 11.02
N TYR A 87 2.61 0.01 10.34
CA TYR A 87 1.71 -0.50 9.33
C TYR A 87 2.32 -0.30 7.95
N GLY A 88 2.37 -1.36 7.15
CA GLY A 88 2.75 -1.29 5.74
C GLY A 88 1.51 -1.22 4.84
N ILE A 89 1.51 -0.33 3.85
CA ILE A 89 0.53 -0.36 2.77
C ILE A 89 1.18 -1.12 1.61
N ASN A 90 0.82 -2.40 1.49
CA ASN A 90 1.44 -3.32 0.54
C ASN A 90 0.84 -3.23 -0.86
N HIS A 91 -0.40 -2.75 -0.96
CA HIS A 91 -1.10 -2.57 -2.22
C HIS A 91 -2.17 -1.49 -2.08
N PHE A 92 -2.20 -0.59 -3.04
CA PHE A 92 -3.24 0.44 -3.14
C PHE A 92 -3.53 0.75 -4.59
N MET A 93 -4.76 0.54 -5.01
CA MET A 93 -5.17 0.88 -6.37
C MET A 93 -6.57 1.47 -6.43
N ILE A 94 -6.76 2.37 -7.38
CA ILE A 94 -8.06 2.90 -7.79
C ILE A 94 -8.32 2.50 -9.24
N GLU A 95 -9.48 1.95 -9.52
CA GLU A 95 -9.93 1.61 -10.87
C GLU A 95 -9.76 2.80 -11.82
N HIS A 96 -9.19 2.57 -13.00
CA HIS A 96 -8.83 3.60 -13.99
C HIS A 96 -9.94 4.63 -14.27
N LYS A 97 -11.19 4.17 -14.40
CA LYS A 97 -12.35 5.05 -14.66
C LYS A 97 -12.72 5.98 -13.50
N TYR A 98 -12.15 5.74 -12.32
CA TYR A 98 -12.36 6.54 -11.11
C TYR A 98 -11.13 7.37 -10.72
N GLN A 99 -10.00 7.20 -11.40
CA GLN A 99 -8.81 8.02 -11.20
C GLN A 99 -9.04 9.48 -11.63
N GLY A 100 -8.20 10.40 -11.18
CA GLY A 100 -8.31 11.83 -11.50
C GLY A 100 -9.49 12.57 -10.86
N LYS A 101 -10.31 11.88 -10.04
CA LYS A 101 -11.53 12.44 -9.40
C LYS A 101 -11.36 12.68 -7.89
N GLY A 102 -10.14 12.63 -7.39
CA GLY A 102 -9.84 12.80 -5.96
C GLY A 102 -10.17 11.57 -5.08
N PHE A 103 -10.64 10.46 -5.66
CA PHE A 103 -10.99 9.27 -4.87
C PHE A 103 -9.78 8.60 -4.22
N GLY A 104 -8.62 8.60 -4.88
CA GLY A 104 -7.38 8.09 -4.30
C GLY A 104 -6.99 8.82 -3.02
N LYS A 105 -7.03 10.15 -3.04
CA LYS A 105 -6.75 10.97 -1.84
C LYS A 105 -7.74 10.70 -0.71
N GLN A 106 -9.04 10.69 -1.00
CA GLN A 106 -10.07 10.39 -0.01
C GLN A 106 -9.94 8.97 0.55
N ALA A 107 -9.60 7.99 -0.30
CA ALA A 107 -9.41 6.61 0.12
C ALA A 107 -8.18 6.48 1.03
N MET A 108 -7.06 7.11 0.67
CA MET A 108 -5.87 7.09 1.51
C MET A 108 -6.09 7.78 2.85
N GLN A 109 -6.84 8.87 2.90
CA GLN A 109 -7.26 9.49 4.17
C GLN A 109 -8.07 8.51 5.03
N LYS A 110 -8.99 7.74 4.43
CA LYS A 110 -9.75 6.70 5.16
C LYS A 110 -8.88 5.55 5.64
N VAL A 111 -7.86 5.17 4.87
CA VAL A 111 -6.86 4.19 5.29
C VAL A 111 -6.08 4.70 6.51
N ILE A 112 -5.58 5.92 6.47
CA ILE A 112 -4.86 6.55 7.57
C ILE A 112 -5.76 6.65 8.82
N GLU A 113 -7.01 7.14 8.69
CA GLU A 113 -7.99 7.19 9.79
C GLU A 113 -8.21 5.81 10.41
N PHE A 114 -8.33 4.75 9.59
CA PHE A 114 -8.49 3.38 10.06
C PHE A 114 -7.26 2.88 10.80
N LEU A 115 -6.05 3.12 10.27
CA LEU A 115 -4.81 2.68 10.90
C LEU A 115 -4.51 3.41 12.22
N HIS A 116 -4.97 4.64 12.40
CA HIS A 116 -4.94 5.34 13.69
C HIS A 116 -5.79 4.66 14.78
N THR A 117 -6.68 3.76 14.43
CA THR A 117 -7.40 2.93 15.42
C THR A 117 -6.58 1.75 15.95
N PHE A 118 -5.38 1.53 15.40
CA PHE A 118 -4.46 0.45 15.78
C PHE A 118 -5.08 -0.95 15.73
N PRO A 119 -5.67 -1.36 14.60
CA PRO A 119 -6.50 -2.57 14.50
C PRO A 119 -5.73 -3.88 14.82
N GLN A 120 -4.41 -3.88 14.74
CA GLN A 120 -3.56 -5.06 15.02
C GLN A 120 -2.46 -4.80 16.07
N GLY A 121 -2.40 -3.61 16.63
CA GLY A 121 -1.43 -3.21 17.63
C GLY A 121 -0.98 -1.77 17.41
N LYS A 122 -0.42 -1.17 18.46
CA LYS A 122 0.10 0.20 18.38
C LYS A 122 1.31 0.23 17.46
N ALA A 123 1.36 1.20 16.58
CA ALA A 123 2.46 1.44 15.65
C ALA A 123 2.95 2.88 15.76
N ASP A 124 4.18 3.11 15.35
CA ASP A 124 4.84 4.42 15.37
C ASP A 124 4.66 5.15 14.03
N ALA A 125 4.46 4.38 12.95
CA ALA A 125 4.34 4.93 11.60
C ALA A 125 3.55 4.04 10.64
N ILE A 126 3.22 4.62 9.49
CA ILE A 126 2.78 3.90 8.28
C ILE A 126 3.88 4.02 7.24
N TYR A 127 4.26 2.89 6.66
CA TYR A 127 5.23 2.81 5.55
C TYR A 127 4.55 2.32 4.27
N LEU A 128 5.07 2.76 3.16
CA LEU A 128 4.74 2.27 1.82
C LEU A 128 5.94 2.47 0.90
N SER A 129 5.96 1.75 -0.21
CA SER A 129 6.86 2.02 -1.32
C SER A 129 6.08 2.23 -2.62
N TYR A 130 6.70 2.85 -3.60
CA TYR A 130 6.16 3.03 -4.92
C TYR A 130 7.30 3.16 -5.95
N TRP A 131 7.05 2.70 -7.16
CA TRP A 131 8.00 2.82 -8.25
C TRP A 131 8.38 4.28 -8.49
N LYS A 132 9.66 4.57 -8.56
CA LYS A 132 10.19 5.93 -8.75
C LYS A 132 9.58 6.66 -9.95
N THR A 133 9.21 5.92 -10.98
CA THR A 133 8.54 6.44 -12.19
C THR A 133 7.04 6.68 -12.00
N ASN A 134 6.45 6.28 -10.88
CA ASN A 134 5.02 6.46 -10.60
C ASN A 134 4.73 7.83 -9.97
N GLU A 135 4.82 8.89 -10.78
CA GLU A 135 4.57 10.27 -10.34
C GLU A 135 3.14 10.47 -9.76
N ALA A 136 2.17 9.68 -10.24
CA ALA A 136 0.81 9.74 -9.71
C ALA A 136 0.73 9.26 -8.26
N ALA A 137 1.43 8.17 -7.92
CA ALA A 137 1.54 7.67 -6.55
C ALA A 137 2.32 8.65 -5.67
N ARG A 138 3.46 9.16 -6.17
CA ARG A 138 4.28 10.17 -5.49
C ARG A 138 3.45 11.38 -5.08
N GLY A 139 2.74 11.98 -6.02
CA GLY A 139 1.88 13.14 -5.76
C GLY A 139 0.72 12.83 -4.82
N LEU A 140 0.11 11.64 -4.93
CA LEU A 140 -0.95 11.19 -4.05
C LEU A 140 -0.45 11.09 -2.60
N PHE A 141 0.62 10.35 -2.36
CA PHE A 141 1.12 10.08 -1.00
C PHE A 141 1.66 11.35 -0.33
N ALA A 142 2.41 12.18 -1.05
CA ALA A 142 2.83 13.48 -0.57
C ALA A 142 1.63 14.37 -0.18
N SER A 143 0.53 14.32 -0.94
CA SER A 143 -0.67 15.13 -0.68
C SER A 143 -1.42 14.77 0.61
N VAL A 144 -1.14 13.61 1.21
CA VAL A 144 -1.72 13.13 2.47
C VAL A 144 -0.69 13.06 3.60
N GLY A 145 0.52 13.57 3.37
CA GLY A 145 1.52 13.79 4.42
C GLY A 145 2.65 12.77 4.49
N PHE A 146 2.73 11.80 3.58
CA PHE A 146 3.90 10.92 3.50
C PHE A 146 5.14 11.71 3.06
N VAL A 147 6.26 11.39 3.67
CA VAL A 147 7.58 11.94 3.35
C VAL A 147 8.47 10.79 2.85
N GLU A 148 9.18 11.01 1.75
CA GLU A 148 10.15 10.05 1.24
C GLU A 148 11.25 9.83 2.29
N THR A 149 11.62 8.56 2.52
CA THR A 149 12.65 8.19 3.50
C THR A 149 14.06 8.32 2.94
N GLY A 150 14.20 8.50 1.64
CA GLY A 150 15.49 8.46 0.95
C GLY A 150 15.96 7.05 0.60
N GLU A 151 15.26 6.03 1.05
CA GLU A 151 15.56 4.64 0.76
C GLU A 151 15.05 4.25 -0.62
N ILE A 152 15.85 3.49 -1.34
CA ILE A 152 15.54 3.00 -2.69
C ILE A 152 15.83 1.51 -2.74
N TRP A 153 14.86 0.72 -3.21
CA TRP A 153 14.98 -0.73 -3.37
C TRP A 153 14.84 -1.14 -4.83
N ASP A 154 15.41 -2.32 -5.16
CA ASP A 154 15.03 -3.04 -6.36
C ASP A 154 13.61 -3.62 -6.17
N GLY A 155 12.64 -3.09 -6.89
CA GLY A 155 11.25 -3.53 -6.81
C GLY A 155 11.01 -5.00 -7.21
N GLN A 156 12.02 -5.72 -7.73
CA GLN A 156 11.93 -7.13 -8.05
C GLN A 156 12.57 -8.04 -6.98
N THR A 157 13.69 -7.62 -6.40
CA THR A 157 14.45 -8.45 -5.45
C THR A 157 14.23 -8.02 -4.00
N GLY A 158 13.73 -6.80 -3.77
CA GLY A 158 13.60 -6.23 -2.42
C GLY A 158 14.95 -5.88 -1.78
N GLU A 159 16.06 -5.95 -2.54
CA GLU A 159 17.37 -5.57 -2.06
C GLU A 159 17.56 -4.05 -2.11
N SER A 160 18.15 -3.47 -1.08
CA SER A 160 18.49 -2.04 -1.08
C SER A 160 19.55 -1.72 -2.13
N TRP A 161 19.36 -0.62 -2.85
CA TRP A 161 20.28 -0.19 -3.88
C TRP A 161 21.24 0.89 -3.41
N ASP A 162 22.49 0.72 -3.80
CA ASP A 162 23.46 1.82 -3.81
C ASP A 162 23.12 2.75 -4.99
N LEU A 163 22.95 4.05 -4.71
CA LEU A 163 22.45 5.07 -5.66
C LEU A 163 23.26 5.24 -6.96
N GLU A 164 24.38 4.53 -7.12
CA GLU A 164 25.25 4.59 -8.29
C GLU A 164 24.86 3.64 -9.44
N ARG A 165 23.82 2.83 -9.29
CA ARG A 165 23.38 1.92 -10.36
C ARG A 165 22.28 2.53 -11.24
N GLU A 166 22.52 2.48 -12.56
CA GLU A 166 21.74 3.13 -13.62
C GLU A 166 20.34 2.54 -13.91
N ASP A 167 19.85 1.54 -13.18
CA ASP A 167 18.53 0.92 -13.40
C ASP A 167 17.41 1.64 -12.66
N ILE A 168 17.22 2.91 -12.96
CA ILE A 168 16.19 3.80 -12.37
C ILE A 168 14.77 3.29 -12.62
N GLU A 169 14.53 2.51 -13.68
CA GLU A 169 13.20 2.05 -14.05
C GLU A 169 12.61 1.01 -13.08
N ARG A 170 13.45 0.35 -12.29
CA ARG A 170 13.05 -0.71 -11.33
C ARG A 170 13.14 -0.28 -9.87
N ALA A 171 13.47 0.97 -9.61
CA ALA A 171 13.64 1.47 -8.27
C ALA A 171 12.30 1.80 -7.61
N GLU A 172 12.09 1.29 -6.40
CA GLU A 172 11.02 1.73 -5.50
C GLU A 172 11.54 2.74 -4.47
N VAL A 173 10.74 3.74 -4.20
CA VAL A 173 11.03 4.79 -3.21
C VAL A 173 10.18 4.53 -1.98
N GLY A 174 10.81 4.47 -0.81
CA GLY A 174 10.13 4.38 0.46
C GLY A 174 9.55 5.71 0.92
N ALA A 175 8.39 5.65 1.55
CA ALA A 175 7.77 6.81 2.17
C ALA A 175 7.13 6.46 3.52
N ARG A 176 7.21 7.39 4.48
CA ARG A 176 6.79 7.26 5.86
C ARG A 176 5.82 8.35 6.27
N LEU A 177 4.82 7.99 7.07
CA LEU A 177 3.93 8.89 7.82
C LEU A 177 3.97 8.50 9.29
N GLY A 178 4.35 9.40 10.19
CA GLY A 178 4.26 9.18 11.64
C GLY A 178 2.81 9.06 12.11
N LEU A 179 2.54 8.17 13.08
CA LEU A 179 1.23 7.96 13.70
C LEU A 179 1.14 8.61 15.08
#